data_405a9d7c2f67f1e4cb2b3bfb8ab49be3
#
_entry.id   405a9d7c2f67f1e4cb2b3bfb8ab49be3
#
_cell.length_a   1.000
_cell.length_b   1.000
_cell.length_c   1.000
_cell.angle_alpha   90.00
_cell.angle_beta   90.00
_cell.angle_gamma   90.00
#
_symmetry.space_group_name_H-M   'P 1'
#
loop_
_entity.id
_entity.type
_entity.pdbx_description
1 polymer ?
#
loop_
_entity_poly.entity_id
_entity_poly.type
_entity_poly.pdbx_seq_one_letter_code
_entity_poly.pdbx_strand_id
1 'polypeptide(L)'
;MKWNLPNALTVLGLLAAPGVPLMFLFVSRPFADFAALALFVLAAVTDWFDGYIARAWGQESRFGAAMDPIADKAMVVIALVVMTGYSGMNPWLILPVTVILFREVFVSGLREFLGADAGKLKVTKLAKWKTTAQMVAISFMFLGTGLDFYESGRPPLVGETRLPWSDDWSDLATQIGMVMIWAAAILTAITGWDYFVKARPWLRDDGPGAR
;
A
#
# COMPACT_ATOMS: atom_id res chain seq x y z
N MET A 1 26.13 3.51 -11.51
CA MET A 1 24.94 2.66 -11.33
C MET A 1 24.99 1.60 -12.43
N LYS A 2 25.03 0.31 -12.08
CA LYS A 2 24.95 -0.74 -13.11
C LYS A 2 23.46 -1.00 -13.37
N TRP A 3 23.03 -0.79 -14.60
CA TRP A 3 21.69 -1.18 -15.03
C TRP A 3 21.63 -2.70 -15.13
N ASN A 4 20.81 -3.34 -14.32
CA ASN A 4 20.48 -4.76 -14.38
C ASN A 4 18.95 -4.91 -14.38
N LEU A 5 18.47 -6.11 -14.72
CA LEU A 5 17.04 -6.37 -14.83
C LEU A 5 16.27 -6.07 -13.53
N PRO A 6 16.74 -6.47 -12.32
CA PRO A 6 16.06 -6.10 -11.07
C PRO A 6 15.89 -4.59 -10.92
N ASN A 7 16.96 -3.80 -11.11
CA ASN A 7 16.86 -2.34 -10.97
C ASN A 7 15.89 -1.71 -11.97
N ALA A 8 15.79 -2.25 -13.17
CA ALA A 8 14.82 -1.78 -14.18
C ALA A 8 13.37 -2.05 -13.73
N LEU A 9 13.11 -3.22 -13.14
CA LEU A 9 11.79 -3.57 -12.59
C LEU A 9 11.43 -2.68 -11.40
N THR A 10 12.36 -2.42 -10.47
CA THR A 10 12.17 -1.47 -9.37
C THR A 10 11.79 -0.07 -9.87
N VAL A 11 12.49 0.44 -10.90
CA VAL A 11 12.17 1.74 -11.50
C VAL A 11 10.79 1.73 -12.15
N LEU A 12 10.43 0.63 -12.82
CA LEU A 12 9.08 0.48 -13.40
C LEU A 12 8.00 0.52 -12.33
N GLY A 13 8.19 -0.20 -11.22
CA GLY A 13 7.30 -0.17 -10.06
C GLY A 13 7.15 1.24 -9.47
N LEU A 14 8.27 1.95 -9.33
CA LEU A 14 8.27 3.34 -8.84
C LEU A 14 7.52 4.29 -9.79
N LEU A 15 7.64 4.12 -11.11
CA LEU A 15 6.91 4.90 -12.10
C LEU A 15 5.43 4.50 -12.21
N ALA A 16 5.09 3.27 -11.88
CA ALA A 16 3.70 2.81 -11.86
C ALA A 16 2.88 3.52 -10.77
N ALA A 17 3.50 3.89 -9.64
CA ALA A 17 2.80 4.56 -8.56
C ALA A 17 2.12 5.88 -9.00
N PRO A 18 2.80 6.87 -9.60
CA PRO A 18 2.15 8.04 -10.16
C PRO A 18 1.28 7.71 -11.39
N GLY A 19 1.48 6.57 -12.03
CA GLY A 19 0.61 6.07 -13.11
C GLY A 19 -0.84 5.87 -12.65
N VAL A 20 -1.06 5.42 -11.41
CA VAL A 20 -2.42 5.18 -10.89
C VAL A 20 -3.30 6.43 -10.96
N PRO A 21 -2.97 7.58 -10.36
CA PRO A 21 -3.80 8.78 -10.48
C PRO A 21 -3.90 9.28 -11.93
N LEU A 22 -2.86 9.10 -12.76
CA LEU A 22 -2.91 9.51 -14.16
C LEU A 22 -3.99 8.73 -14.95
N MET A 23 -4.23 7.46 -14.61
CA MET A 23 -5.35 6.72 -15.22
C MET A 23 -6.68 7.43 -14.94
N PHE A 24 -6.94 7.87 -13.73
CA PHE A 24 -8.18 8.56 -13.37
C PHE A 24 -8.27 9.98 -13.93
N LEU A 25 -7.16 10.63 -14.28
CA LEU A 25 -7.18 11.97 -14.88
C LEU A 25 -7.38 11.94 -16.39
N PHE A 26 -6.88 10.91 -17.08
CA PHE A 26 -6.82 10.89 -18.54
C PHE A 26 -7.63 9.77 -19.18
N VAL A 27 -8.07 8.79 -18.42
CA VAL A 27 -8.86 7.64 -18.90
C VAL A 27 -10.24 7.70 -18.27
N SER A 28 -11.26 7.44 -19.07
CA SER A 28 -12.65 7.40 -18.58
C SER A 28 -12.90 6.13 -17.74
N ARG A 29 -13.73 6.26 -16.71
CA ARG A 29 -14.22 5.10 -15.95
C ARG A 29 -15.23 4.30 -16.80
N PRO A 30 -15.27 2.98 -16.66
CA PRO A 30 -14.58 2.11 -15.72
C PRO A 30 -13.15 1.72 -16.12
N PHE A 31 -12.69 2.07 -17.32
CA PHE A 31 -11.36 1.68 -17.81
C PHE A 31 -10.22 2.21 -16.92
N ALA A 32 -10.39 3.40 -16.33
CA ALA A 32 -9.43 3.95 -15.38
C ALA A 32 -9.24 3.05 -14.15
N ASP A 33 -10.33 2.50 -13.60
CA ASP A 33 -10.30 1.60 -12.44
C ASP A 33 -9.58 0.30 -12.77
N PHE A 34 -9.90 -0.32 -13.91
CA PHE A 34 -9.24 -1.56 -14.33
C PHE A 34 -7.78 -1.34 -14.72
N ALA A 35 -7.44 -0.19 -15.31
CA ALA A 35 -6.06 0.16 -15.62
C ALA A 35 -5.25 0.41 -14.33
N ALA A 36 -5.84 1.10 -13.34
CA ALA A 36 -5.24 1.31 -12.04
C ALA A 36 -5.03 -0.01 -11.30
N LEU A 37 -6.03 -0.91 -11.32
CA LEU A 37 -5.91 -2.27 -10.81
C LEU A 37 -4.76 -3.02 -11.48
N ALA A 38 -4.70 -3.00 -12.80
CA ALA A 38 -3.64 -3.69 -13.56
C ALA A 38 -2.26 -3.14 -13.20
N LEU A 39 -2.08 -1.81 -13.16
CA LEU A 39 -0.83 -1.17 -12.76
C LEU A 39 -0.43 -1.56 -11.34
N PHE A 40 -1.39 -1.54 -10.41
CA PHE A 40 -1.15 -1.87 -9.02
C PHE A 40 -0.72 -3.34 -8.85
N VAL A 41 -1.44 -4.27 -9.47
CA VAL A 41 -1.13 -5.71 -9.39
C VAL A 41 0.19 -6.02 -10.11
N LEU A 42 0.41 -5.44 -11.30
CA LEU A 42 1.67 -5.64 -12.03
C LEU A 42 2.87 -5.11 -11.23
N ALA A 43 2.75 -3.94 -10.59
CA ALA A 43 3.82 -3.41 -9.75
C ALA A 43 4.10 -4.33 -8.56
N ALA A 44 3.07 -4.83 -7.87
CA ALA A 44 3.23 -5.76 -6.76
C ALA A 44 3.88 -7.09 -7.18
N VAL A 45 3.51 -7.60 -8.36
CA VAL A 45 4.09 -8.83 -8.93
C VAL A 45 5.54 -8.60 -9.35
N THR A 46 5.83 -7.49 -10.03
CA THR A 46 7.20 -7.16 -10.47
C THR A 46 8.15 -6.96 -9.31
N ASP A 47 7.72 -6.31 -8.23
CA ASP A 47 8.50 -6.15 -7.01
C ASP A 47 8.86 -7.50 -6.36
N TRP A 48 7.91 -8.43 -6.33
CA TRP A 48 8.22 -9.78 -5.84
C TRP A 48 9.25 -10.51 -6.74
N PHE A 49 9.12 -10.35 -8.07
CA PHE A 49 10.02 -10.96 -9.04
C PHE A 49 11.42 -10.34 -9.02
N ASP A 50 11.55 -9.02 -8.94
CA ASP A 50 12.88 -8.37 -8.95
C ASP A 50 13.70 -8.75 -7.72
N GLY A 51 13.08 -8.78 -6.54
CA GLY A 51 13.71 -9.29 -5.33
C GLY A 51 14.11 -10.77 -5.43
N TYR A 52 13.29 -11.61 -6.06
CA TYR A 52 13.62 -13.02 -6.30
C TYR A 52 14.79 -13.16 -7.28
N ILE A 53 14.75 -12.48 -8.42
CA ILE A 53 15.79 -12.52 -9.46
C ILE A 53 17.11 -11.96 -8.93
N ALA A 54 17.07 -10.83 -8.20
CA ALA A 54 18.25 -10.22 -7.63
C ALA A 54 19.02 -11.19 -6.73
N ARG A 55 18.30 -11.90 -5.86
CA ARG A 55 18.90 -12.93 -4.99
C ARG A 55 19.37 -14.16 -5.77
N ALA A 56 18.56 -14.66 -6.70
CA ALA A 56 18.88 -15.87 -7.47
C ALA A 56 20.11 -15.68 -8.41
N TRP A 57 20.29 -14.49 -8.95
CA TRP A 57 21.39 -14.18 -9.88
C TRP A 57 22.55 -13.44 -9.23
N GLY A 58 22.52 -13.17 -7.91
CA GLY A 58 23.54 -12.40 -7.23
C GLY A 58 23.67 -10.97 -7.72
N GLN A 59 22.56 -10.36 -8.20
CA GLN A 59 22.52 -9.01 -8.76
C GLN A 59 21.94 -7.99 -7.78
N GLU A 60 22.03 -8.29 -6.49
CA GLU A 60 21.62 -7.33 -5.46
C GLU A 60 22.41 -6.01 -5.59
N SER A 61 21.71 -4.89 -5.51
CA SER A 61 22.30 -3.57 -5.66
C SER A 61 21.91 -2.63 -4.51
N ARG A 62 22.78 -1.66 -4.21
CA ARG A 62 22.46 -0.60 -3.24
C ARG A 62 21.27 0.24 -3.69
N PHE A 63 21.10 0.39 -5.02
CA PHE A 63 19.99 1.13 -5.59
C PHE A 63 18.66 0.42 -5.34
N GLY A 64 18.55 -0.87 -5.70
CA GLY A 64 17.36 -1.68 -5.41
C GLY A 64 17.03 -1.67 -3.92
N ALA A 65 17.98 -2.01 -3.07
CA ALA A 65 17.78 -2.02 -1.62
C ALA A 65 17.26 -0.68 -1.03
N ALA A 66 17.58 0.46 -1.69
CA ALA A 66 17.08 1.77 -1.29
C ALA A 66 15.73 2.10 -1.91
N MET A 67 15.50 1.73 -3.19
CA MET A 67 14.31 2.11 -3.95
C MET A 67 13.11 1.18 -3.71
N ASP A 68 13.32 -0.12 -3.50
CA ASP A 68 12.24 -1.08 -3.27
C ASP A 68 11.30 -0.65 -2.13
N PRO A 69 11.80 -0.30 -0.91
CA PRO A 69 10.92 0.16 0.15
C PRO A 69 10.19 1.48 -0.15
N ILE A 70 10.74 2.31 -1.04
CA ILE A 70 10.13 3.57 -1.46
C ILE A 70 9.02 3.30 -2.48
N ALA A 71 9.28 2.45 -3.47
CA ALA A 71 8.31 2.07 -4.49
C ALA A 71 7.07 1.42 -3.87
N ASP A 72 7.27 0.45 -2.97
CA ASP A 72 6.20 -0.21 -2.23
C ASP A 72 5.30 0.78 -1.49
N LYS A 73 5.90 1.68 -0.72
CA LYS A 73 5.15 2.66 0.04
C LYS A 73 4.45 3.67 -0.86
N ALA A 74 5.14 4.16 -1.90
CA ALA A 74 4.57 5.13 -2.82
C ALA A 74 3.32 4.53 -3.50
N MET A 75 3.38 3.28 -3.94
CA MET A 75 2.27 2.60 -4.58
C MET A 75 1.05 2.49 -3.66
N VAL A 76 1.23 2.03 -2.42
CA VAL A 76 0.15 1.89 -1.44
C VAL A 76 -0.42 3.26 -1.05
N VAL A 77 0.44 4.23 -0.74
CA VAL A 77 0.01 5.58 -0.33
C VAL A 77 -0.79 6.25 -1.44
N ILE A 78 -0.29 6.24 -2.67
CA ILE A 78 -0.94 6.89 -3.82
C ILE A 78 -2.27 6.21 -4.13
N ALA A 79 -2.32 4.87 -4.14
CA ALA A 79 -3.56 4.14 -4.36
C ALA A 79 -4.62 4.48 -3.30
N LEU A 80 -4.25 4.51 -2.03
CA LEU A 80 -5.16 4.86 -0.93
C LEU A 80 -5.65 6.31 -1.02
N VAL A 81 -4.79 7.25 -1.43
CA VAL A 81 -5.17 8.66 -1.66
C VAL A 81 -6.18 8.77 -2.79
N VAL A 82 -5.95 8.10 -3.93
CA VAL A 82 -6.89 8.07 -5.05
C VAL A 82 -8.23 7.51 -4.63
N MET A 83 -8.25 6.37 -3.96
CA MET A 83 -9.49 5.75 -3.47
C MET A 83 -10.24 6.65 -2.49
N THR A 84 -9.54 7.30 -1.56
CA THR A 84 -10.16 8.24 -0.61
C THR A 84 -10.78 9.43 -1.34
N GLY A 85 -10.09 9.97 -2.35
CA GLY A 85 -10.61 11.05 -3.19
C GLY A 85 -11.91 10.68 -3.92
N TYR A 86 -11.95 9.48 -4.50
CA TYR A 86 -13.14 8.99 -5.22
C TYR A 86 -14.24 8.44 -4.31
N SER A 87 -13.95 8.13 -3.05
CA SER A 87 -14.95 7.68 -2.08
C SER A 87 -15.87 8.79 -1.58
N GLY A 88 -15.60 10.03 -1.97
CA GLY A 88 -16.33 11.19 -1.49
C GLY A 88 -16.27 11.39 0.01
N MET A 89 -15.12 11.10 0.62
CA MET A 89 -14.89 11.24 2.05
C MET A 89 -15.69 10.24 2.90
N ASN A 90 -15.91 9.02 2.38
CA ASN A 90 -16.59 7.97 3.13
C ASN A 90 -15.85 7.64 4.43
N PRO A 91 -16.46 7.83 5.63
CA PRO A 91 -15.79 7.62 6.91
C PRO A 91 -15.26 6.18 7.10
N TRP A 92 -15.97 5.18 6.58
CA TRP A 92 -15.58 3.78 6.68
C TRP A 92 -14.30 3.46 5.90
N LEU A 93 -13.94 4.27 4.91
CA LEU A 93 -12.67 4.16 4.19
C LEU A 93 -11.62 5.10 4.77
N ILE A 94 -11.98 6.34 5.09
CA ILE A 94 -11.03 7.34 5.59
C ILE A 94 -10.36 6.89 6.90
N LEU A 95 -11.14 6.34 7.84
CA LEU A 95 -10.60 5.94 9.13
C LEU A 95 -9.48 4.89 9.01
N PRO A 96 -9.71 3.72 8.36
CA PRO A 96 -8.63 2.74 8.19
C PRO A 96 -7.47 3.26 7.35
N VAL A 97 -7.73 4.05 6.30
CA VAL A 97 -6.68 4.68 5.49
C VAL A 97 -5.82 5.61 6.33
N THR A 98 -6.43 6.46 7.16
CA THR A 98 -5.71 7.37 8.05
C THR A 98 -4.77 6.60 9.00
N VAL A 99 -5.25 5.51 9.60
CA VAL A 99 -4.42 4.65 10.48
C VAL A 99 -3.24 4.07 9.72
N ILE A 100 -3.48 3.58 8.50
CA ILE A 100 -2.43 3.01 7.66
C ILE A 100 -1.38 4.07 7.31
N LEU A 101 -1.81 5.21 6.78
CA LEU A 101 -0.91 6.28 6.34
C LEU A 101 -0.12 6.87 7.52
N PHE A 102 -0.80 7.15 8.63
CA PHE A 102 -0.13 7.62 9.84
C PHE A 102 0.98 6.69 10.29
N ARG A 103 0.69 5.38 10.35
CA ARG A 103 1.70 4.39 10.75
C ARG A 103 2.85 4.30 9.75
N GLU A 104 2.59 4.39 8.45
CA GLU A 104 3.67 4.35 7.44
C GLU A 104 4.64 5.52 7.62
N VAL A 105 4.13 6.72 7.88
CA VAL A 105 4.94 7.90 8.17
C VAL A 105 5.67 7.76 9.51
N PHE A 106 4.92 7.39 10.55
CA PHE A 106 5.44 7.27 11.91
C PHE A 106 6.59 6.27 12.03
N VAL A 107 6.41 5.04 11.52
CA VAL A 107 7.46 4.02 11.59
C VAL A 107 8.64 4.34 10.66
N SER A 108 8.40 5.04 9.54
CA SER A 108 9.50 5.50 8.68
C SER A 108 10.35 6.56 9.37
N GLY A 109 9.72 7.53 10.01
CA GLY A 109 10.44 8.54 10.81
C GLY A 109 11.22 7.93 11.99
N LEU A 110 10.62 6.95 12.70
CA LEU A 110 11.35 6.23 13.76
C LEU A 110 12.55 5.46 13.20
N ARG A 111 12.44 4.83 12.03
CA ARG A 111 13.55 4.12 11.40
C ARG A 111 14.67 5.06 10.97
N GLU A 112 14.31 6.21 10.44
CA GLU A 112 15.26 7.26 10.07
C GLU A 112 16.00 7.79 11.30
N PHE A 113 15.28 8.09 12.38
CA PHE A 113 15.86 8.52 13.66
C PHE A 113 16.84 7.48 14.23
N LEU A 114 16.49 6.21 14.19
CA LEU A 114 17.31 5.10 14.71
C LEU A 114 18.52 4.79 13.80
N GLY A 115 18.51 5.18 12.54
CA GLY A 115 19.60 4.96 11.59
C GLY A 115 20.06 3.49 11.57
N ALA A 116 21.34 3.24 11.86
CA ALA A 116 21.93 1.91 11.87
C ALA A 116 21.31 0.97 12.91
N ASP A 117 20.76 1.50 14.00
CA ASP A 117 20.13 0.74 15.07
C ASP A 117 18.74 0.20 14.70
N ALA A 118 18.11 0.77 13.67
CA ALA A 118 16.82 0.30 13.17
C ALA A 118 16.83 -1.20 12.80
N GLY A 119 17.95 -1.72 12.31
CA GLY A 119 18.14 -3.13 11.98
C GLY A 119 18.12 -4.07 13.20
N LYS A 120 18.36 -3.55 14.40
CA LYS A 120 18.32 -4.33 15.65
C LYS A 120 16.89 -4.64 16.10
N LEU A 121 15.91 -3.85 15.64
CA LEU A 121 14.50 -4.05 15.96
C LEU A 121 13.89 -5.10 15.02
N LYS A 122 13.77 -6.33 15.55
CA LYS A 122 13.17 -7.44 14.80
C LYS A 122 11.71 -7.13 14.44
N VAL A 123 11.42 -7.17 13.14
CA VAL A 123 10.07 -7.05 12.60
C VAL A 123 9.31 -8.36 12.81
N THR A 124 8.10 -8.28 13.32
CA THR A 124 7.26 -9.47 13.56
C THR A 124 6.76 -10.09 12.25
N LYS A 125 6.42 -11.40 12.26
CA LYS A 125 5.79 -12.07 11.12
C LYS A 125 4.48 -11.39 10.69
N LEU A 126 3.76 -10.77 11.64
CA LEU A 126 2.53 -10.00 11.40
C LEU A 126 2.75 -8.82 10.43
N ALA A 127 3.96 -8.24 10.41
CA ALA A 127 4.26 -7.14 9.49
C ALA A 127 4.25 -7.56 8.01
N LYS A 128 4.50 -8.84 7.69
CA LYS A 128 4.37 -9.37 6.33
C LYS A 128 2.89 -9.51 5.94
N TRP A 129 2.06 -10.04 6.82
CA TRP A 129 0.63 -10.18 6.60
C TRP A 129 -0.09 -8.84 6.40
N LYS A 130 0.36 -7.79 7.12
CA LYS A 130 -0.13 -6.42 6.95
C LYS A 130 -0.04 -5.96 5.49
N THR A 131 1.14 -6.08 4.87
CA THR A 131 1.37 -5.61 3.49
C THR A 131 0.54 -6.41 2.50
N THR A 132 0.49 -7.73 2.65
CA THR A 132 -0.37 -8.58 1.80
C THR A 132 -1.84 -8.20 1.93
N ALA A 133 -2.33 -7.98 3.16
CA ALA A 133 -3.72 -7.58 3.39
C ALA A 133 -4.03 -6.21 2.75
N GLN A 134 -3.10 -5.25 2.82
CA GLN A 134 -3.24 -3.95 2.15
C GLN A 134 -3.30 -4.09 0.63
N MET A 135 -2.40 -4.86 0.04
CA MET A 135 -2.38 -5.06 -1.41
C MET A 135 -3.65 -5.75 -1.91
N VAL A 136 -4.10 -6.78 -1.21
CA VAL A 136 -5.36 -7.47 -1.55
C VAL A 136 -6.55 -6.53 -1.40
N ALA A 137 -6.63 -5.77 -0.30
CA ALA A 137 -7.71 -4.80 -0.07
C ALA A 137 -7.80 -3.77 -1.20
N ILE A 138 -6.68 -3.15 -1.57
CA ILE A 138 -6.61 -2.14 -2.62
C ILE A 138 -7.04 -2.74 -3.96
N SER A 139 -6.57 -3.94 -4.29
CA SER A 139 -6.95 -4.63 -5.53
C SER A 139 -8.44 -4.90 -5.61
N PHE A 140 -9.05 -5.40 -4.53
CA PHE A 140 -10.50 -5.64 -4.48
C PHE A 140 -11.31 -4.35 -4.52
N MET A 141 -10.82 -3.26 -3.95
CA MET A 141 -11.50 -1.98 -4.02
C MET A 141 -11.48 -1.39 -5.43
N PHE A 142 -10.34 -1.41 -6.15
CA PHE A 142 -10.30 -1.01 -7.56
C PHE A 142 -11.19 -1.89 -8.43
N LEU A 143 -11.20 -3.20 -8.18
CA LEU A 143 -12.09 -4.12 -8.88
C LEU A 143 -13.56 -3.77 -8.63
N GLY A 144 -13.95 -3.61 -7.37
CA GLY A 144 -15.32 -3.29 -6.99
C GLY A 144 -15.81 -1.98 -7.57
N THR A 145 -15.01 -0.91 -7.48
CA THR A 145 -15.37 0.40 -8.04
C THR A 145 -15.46 0.38 -9.57
N GLY A 146 -14.59 -0.38 -10.24
CA GLY A 146 -14.63 -0.57 -11.70
C GLY A 146 -15.86 -1.34 -12.15
N LEU A 147 -16.22 -2.42 -11.46
CA LEU A 147 -17.41 -3.22 -11.73
C LEU A 147 -18.69 -2.41 -11.47
N ASP A 148 -18.76 -1.70 -10.34
CA ASP A 148 -19.93 -0.86 -10.00
C ASP A 148 -20.18 0.21 -11.08
N PHE A 149 -19.11 0.85 -11.56
CA PHE A 149 -19.24 1.81 -12.65
C PHE A 149 -19.65 1.15 -13.97
N TYR A 150 -19.15 -0.04 -14.25
CA TYR A 150 -19.49 -0.81 -15.44
C TYR A 150 -20.98 -1.20 -15.45
N GLU A 151 -21.50 -1.63 -14.31
CA GLU A 151 -22.89 -2.08 -14.13
C GLU A 151 -23.87 -0.90 -14.07
N SER A 152 -23.54 0.17 -13.35
CA SER A 152 -24.44 1.30 -13.10
C SER A 152 -24.33 2.43 -14.12
N GLY A 153 -23.22 2.50 -14.86
CA GLY A 153 -22.90 3.63 -15.76
C GLY A 153 -22.73 4.97 -15.02
N ARG A 154 -22.66 4.96 -13.69
CA ARG A 154 -22.55 6.15 -12.84
C ARG A 154 -21.39 5.98 -11.85
N PRO A 155 -20.67 7.08 -11.50
CA PRO A 155 -19.76 7.02 -10.38
C PRO A 155 -20.54 6.65 -9.13
N PRO A 156 -19.99 5.81 -8.23
CA PRO A 156 -20.62 5.51 -6.96
C PRO A 156 -20.90 6.82 -6.23
N LEU A 157 -22.17 7.10 -5.97
CA LEU A 157 -22.58 8.34 -5.29
C LEU A 157 -22.13 8.25 -3.83
N VAL A 158 -21.48 9.32 -3.41
CA VAL A 158 -21.09 9.53 -2.01
C VAL A 158 -22.33 9.40 -1.12
N GLY A 159 -22.29 8.47 -0.18
CA GLY A 159 -23.34 8.32 0.83
C GLY A 159 -24.48 7.37 0.50
N GLU A 160 -24.58 6.83 -0.70
CA GLU A 160 -25.43 5.68 -0.94
C GLU A 160 -24.74 4.43 -0.40
N THR A 161 -25.03 4.13 0.86
CA THR A 161 -24.83 2.78 1.39
C THR A 161 -25.84 1.87 0.70
N ARG A 162 -25.45 1.30 -0.44
CA ARG A 162 -26.19 0.14 -0.94
C ARG A 162 -26.17 -0.90 0.16
N LEU A 163 -27.33 -1.51 0.38
CA LEU A 163 -27.48 -2.52 1.43
C LEU A 163 -26.43 -3.63 1.23
N PRO A 164 -25.83 -4.16 2.31
CA PRO A 164 -24.69 -5.09 2.24
C PRO A 164 -25.01 -6.48 1.64
N TRP A 165 -26.11 -6.63 0.92
CA TRP A 165 -26.64 -7.91 0.44
C TRP A 165 -27.16 -7.86 -0.99
N SER A 166 -26.58 -7.02 -1.87
CA SER A 166 -26.89 -7.14 -3.30
C SER A 166 -26.10 -8.32 -3.86
N ASP A 167 -26.72 -9.07 -4.76
CA ASP A 167 -26.13 -10.27 -5.39
C ASP A 167 -25.11 -9.91 -6.49
N ASP A 168 -24.69 -8.64 -6.59
CA ASP A 168 -23.81 -8.13 -7.62
C ASP A 168 -22.33 -8.31 -7.27
N TRP A 169 -21.52 -8.70 -8.24
CA TRP A 169 -20.08 -8.92 -8.08
C TRP A 169 -19.32 -7.67 -7.65
N SER A 170 -19.80 -6.49 -8.03
CA SER A 170 -19.25 -5.19 -7.63
C SER A 170 -19.33 -4.99 -6.11
N ASP A 171 -20.49 -5.28 -5.53
CA ASP A 171 -20.71 -5.17 -4.09
C ASP A 171 -19.89 -6.17 -3.30
N LEU A 172 -19.82 -7.40 -3.77
CA LEU A 172 -18.99 -8.44 -3.13
C LEU A 172 -17.51 -8.04 -3.12
N ALA A 173 -16.98 -7.56 -4.25
CA ALA A 173 -15.60 -7.11 -4.35
C ALA A 173 -15.33 -5.92 -3.41
N THR A 174 -16.23 -4.93 -3.38
CA THR A 174 -16.12 -3.76 -2.50
C THR A 174 -16.17 -4.16 -1.02
N GLN A 175 -17.07 -5.08 -0.64
CA GLN A 175 -17.15 -5.58 0.74
C GLN A 175 -15.90 -6.32 1.16
N ILE A 176 -15.37 -7.21 0.31
CA ILE A 176 -14.11 -7.90 0.58
C ILE A 176 -12.99 -6.86 0.76
N GLY A 177 -12.87 -5.89 -0.14
CA GLY A 177 -11.91 -4.82 -0.05
C GLY A 177 -12.03 -4.03 1.26
N MET A 178 -13.27 -3.69 1.66
CA MET A 178 -13.54 -2.95 2.89
C MET A 178 -13.17 -3.76 4.14
N VAL A 179 -13.54 -5.02 4.22
CA VAL A 179 -13.15 -5.90 5.35
C VAL A 179 -11.64 -6.03 5.42
N MET A 180 -10.98 -6.23 4.28
CA MET A 180 -9.53 -6.39 4.22
C MET A 180 -8.78 -5.10 4.57
N ILE A 181 -9.29 -3.90 4.22
CA ILE A 181 -8.63 -2.63 4.58
C ILE A 181 -8.73 -2.37 6.09
N TRP A 182 -9.85 -2.71 6.72
CA TRP A 182 -9.99 -2.66 8.17
C TRP A 182 -9.07 -3.66 8.89
N ALA A 183 -9.00 -4.89 8.40
CA ALA A 183 -8.06 -5.89 8.92
C ALA A 183 -6.61 -5.39 8.79
N ALA A 184 -6.25 -4.83 7.63
CA ALA A 184 -4.94 -4.24 7.40
C ALA A 184 -4.66 -3.05 8.33
N ALA A 185 -5.64 -2.19 8.60
CA ALA A 185 -5.49 -1.06 9.53
C ALA A 185 -5.24 -1.54 10.96
N ILE A 186 -5.99 -2.54 11.42
CA ILE A 186 -5.80 -3.13 12.76
C ILE A 186 -4.40 -3.75 12.89
N LEU A 187 -4.00 -4.58 11.93
CA LEU A 187 -2.66 -5.17 11.90
C LEU A 187 -1.56 -4.11 11.85
N THR A 188 -1.82 -3.03 11.12
CA THR A 188 -0.93 -1.88 10.99
C THR A 188 -0.79 -1.13 12.31
N ALA A 189 -1.87 -0.89 13.03
CA ALA A 189 -1.85 -0.26 14.35
C ALA A 189 -1.08 -1.11 15.37
N ILE A 190 -1.37 -2.42 15.43
CA ILE A 190 -0.70 -3.37 16.34
C ILE A 190 0.81 -3.41 16.06
N THR A 191 1.21 -3.56 14.80
CA THR A 191 2.64 -3.63 14.44
C THR A 191 3.36 -2.30 14.60
N GLY A 192 2.67 -1.18 14.42
CA GLY A 192 3.20 0.16 14.67
C GLY A 192 3.45 0.39 16.16
N TRP A 193 2.51 -0.01 17.01
CA TRP A 193 2.65 0.04 18.45
C TRP A 193 3.80 -0.85 18.96
N ASP A 194 3.87 -2.09 18.50
CA ASP A 194 4.99 -3.01 18.83
C ASP A 194 6.34 -2.39 18.45
N TYR A 195 6.43 -1.77 17.27
CA TYR A 195 7.65 -1.10 16.82
C TYR A 195 8.01 0.10 17.72
N PHE A 196 7.03 0.92 18.09
CA PHE A 196 7.23 2.06 18.99
C PHE A 196 7.71 1.62 20.38
N VAL A 197 7.07 0.60 20.96
CA VAL A 197 7.49 0.06 22.27
C VAL A 197 8.94 -0.44 22.22
N LYS A 198 9.33 -1.11 21.15
CA LYS A 198 10.72 -1.58 20.95
C LYS A 198 11.70 -0.43 20.73
N ALA A 199 11.27 0.67 20.07
CA ALA A 199 12.11 1.84 19.84
C ALA A 199 12.25 2.74 21.08
N ARG A 200 11.33 2.64 22.05
CA ARG A 200 11.28 3.50 23.24
C ARG A 200 12.60 3.64 24.00
N PRO A 201 13.45 2.61 24.19
CA PRO A 201 14.74 2.76 24.86
C PRO A 201 15.68 3.77 24.18
N TRP A 202 15.61 3.90 22.85
CA TRP A 202 16.42 4.87 22.09
C TRP A 202 15.86 6.29 22.07
N LEU A 203 14.60 6.47 22.48
CA LEU A 203 13.95 7.77 22.57
C LEU A 203 14.17 8.45 23.92
N ARG A 204 14.84 7.79 24.88
CA ARG A 204 15.17 8.36 26.18
C ARG A 204 16.48 9.11 26.12
N ASP A 205 16.60 10.22 26.86
CA ASP A 205 17.81 11.05 26.91
C ASP A 205 19.02 10.29 27.48
N ASP A 206 18.78 9.24 28.26
CA ASP A 206 19.77 8.32 28.85
C ASP A 206 19.89 7.01 28.04
N GLY A 207 19.32 6.94 26.85
CA GLY A 207 19.25 5.75 26.01
C GLY A 207 20.54 5.40 25.27
N PRO A 208 20.60 4.22 24.63
CA PRO A 208 21.78 3.76 23.87
C PRO A 208 22.21 4.68 22.72
N GLY A 209 21.34 5.61 22.29
CA GLY A 209 21.59 6.63 21.24
C GLY A 209 22.05 7.98 21.75
N ALA A 210 22.21 8.18 23.06
CA ALA A 210 22.57 9.44 23.70
C ALA A 210 24.07 9.77 23.61
N ARG A 211 24.76 9.43 22.49
CA ARG A 211 26.17 9.76 22.27
C ARG A 211 26.31 10.66 21.06
#